data_a2d39aecff107c9e2664e99010b08e14
#
_entry.id   a2d39aecff107c9e2664e99010b08e14
#
_cell.length_a   1.000
_cell.length_b   1.000
_cell.length_c   1.000
_cell.angle_alpha   90.00
_cell.angle_beta   90.00
_cell.angle_gamma   90.00
#
_symmetry.space_group_name_H-M   'P 1'
#
loop_
_entity.id
_entity.type
_entity.pdbx_description
1 polymer ?
#
loop_
_entity_poly.entity_id
_entity_poly.type
_entity_poly.pdbx_seq_one_letter_code
_entity_poly.pdbx_strand_id
1 'polypeptide(L)'
;KKLDEAVYLGGIDNETDISGQIDLMNQAMEQGADGILLAPADSNSLADSCQKVREKDIPVVLIDSSINSSEFDACYMTDNIDAGEMAAKEMLEMLYDAGNSPTDPLEVGIQLSSDTSQAMVNRVSGFLNFWAGNAPEQWEIVQDIRVNGGDTKKAQSDASALLRENADIKGFFGCNNTSTVGIVNTLFEEERTDVVLVGFDLADETKQMLQNPEYHGVTVLQKQDQMGYLGMLSLNSLIKGEKSEQKYFDTGVIMVDSDYLMENAVS
;
A
#
# COMPACT_ATOMS: atom_id res chain seq x y z
N LYS A 1 -20.35 -15.98 11.68
CA LYS A 1 -21.51 -15.47 12.42
C LYS A 1 -22.10 -14.35 11.56
N LYS A 2 -23.35 -14.47 11.11
CA LYS A 2 -24.03 -13.42 10.35
C LYS A 2 -24.20 -12.24 11.30
N LEU A 3 -23.74 -11.05 10.92
CA LEU A 3 -24.09 -9.80 11.60
C LEU A 3 -25.57 -9.54 11.32
N ASP A 4 -26.37 -9.27 12.34
CA ASP A 4 -27.80 -8.92 12.21
C ASP A 4 -28.00 -7.40 11.95
N GLU A 5 -26.99 -6.75 11.34
CA GLU A 5 -26.90 -5.30 11.20
C GLU A 5 -26.85 -4.92 9.71
N ALA A 6 -27.45 -3.79 9.36
CA ALA A 6 -27.38 -3.25 8.02
C ALA A 6 -25.99 -2.61 7.81
N VAL A 7 -25.32 -2.98 6.72
CA VAL A 7 -24.03 -2.41 6.31
C VAL A 7 -24.25 -1.57 5.07
N TYR A 8 -23.87 -0.31 5.12
CA TYR A 8 -23.87 0.60 3.99
C TYR A 8 -22.42 0.77 3.51
N LEU A 9 -22.18 0.53 2.22
CA LEU A 9 -20.89 0.73 1.58
C LEU A 9 -20.90 2.05 0.81
N GLY A 10 -19.87 2.86 1.03
CA GLY A 10 -19.62 4.07 0.26
C GLY A 10 -18.15 4.11 -0.15
N GLY A 11 -17.87 4.67 -1.30
CA GLY A 11 -16.51 4.81 -1.81
C GLY A 11 -16.37 6.00 -2.72
N ILE A 12 -15.14 6.45 -2.89
CA ILE A 12 -14.71 7.46 -3.84
C ILE A 12 -14.12 6.77 -5.07
N ASP A 13 -14.26 7.38 -6.25
CA ASP A 13 -13.75 6.81 -7.50
C ASP A 13 -12.24 7.00 -7.67
N ASN A 14 -11.64 7.93 -6.91
CA ASN A 14 -10.22 8.24 -6.95
C ASN A 14 -9.69 8.50 -5.54
N GLU A 15 -8.56 7.92 -5.19
CA GLU A 15 -7.89 8.06 -3.87
C GLU A 15 -7.59 9.52 -3.49
N THR A 16 -7.57 10.44 -4.44
CA THR A 16 -7.35 11.87 -4.20
C THR A 16 -8.61 12.68 -3.96
N ASP A 17 -9.81 12.08 -4.06
CA ASP A 17 -11.08 12.75 -3.77
C ASP A 17 -11.39 12.78 -2.26
N ILE A 18 -10.57 13.51 -1.53
CA ILE A 18 -10.70 13.66 -0.06
C ILE A 18 -12.03 14.30 0.32
N SER A 19 -12.50 15.28 -0.45
CA SER A 19 -13.80 15.94 -0.22
C SER A 19 -14.96 14.96 -0.35
N GLY A 20 -14.95 14.10 -1.35
CA GLY A 20 -15.95 13.04 -1.52
C GLY A 20 -15.99 12.08 -0.33
N GLN A 21 -14.84 11.70 0.21
CA GLN A 21 -14.79 10.81 1.38
C GLN A 21 -15.33 11.51 2.65
N ILE A 22 -15.03 12.81 2.86
CA ILE A 22 -15.60 13.62 3.95
C ILE A 22 -17.12 13.70 3.82
N ASP A 23 -17.64 13.92 2.62
CA ASP A 23 -19.08 13.98 2.36
C ASP A 23 -19.77 12.65 2.66
N LEU A 24 -19.16 11.52 2.33
CA LEU A 24 -19.67 10.19 2.68
C LEU A 24 -19.73 9.99 4.21
N MET A 25 -18.73 10.43 4.95
CA MET A 25 -18.77 10.38 6.42
C MET A 25 -19.89 11.26 7.01
N ASN A 26 -20.07 12.47 6.48
CA ASN A 26 -21.16 13.36 6.88
C ASN A 26 -22.52 12.73 6.59
N GLN A 27 -22.72 12.15 5.42
CA GLN A 27 -23.94 11.43 5.06
C GLN A 27 -24.20 10.24 5.99
N ALA A 28 -23.20 9.46 6.33
CA ALA A 28 -23.33 8.35 7.29
C ALA A 28 -23.83 8.84 8.66
N MET A 29 -23.27 9.93 9.17
CA MET A 29 -23.74 10.56 10.42
C MET A 29 -25.18 11.06 10.33
N GLU A 30 -25.57 11.68 9.21
CA GLU A 30 -26.93 12.20 8.98
C GLU A 30 -27.97 11.08 8.87
N GLN A 31 -27.55 9.94 8.31
CA GLN A 31 -28.39 8.74 8.20
C GLN A 31 -28.46 7.93 9.51
N GLY A 32 -27.78 8.36 10.54
CA GLY A 32 -27.81 7.73 11.87
C GLY A 32 -27.01 6.45 11.96
N ALA A 33 -25.81 6.43 11.35
CA ALA A 33 -24.90 5.31 11.51
C ALA A 33 -24.52 5.09 12.99
N ASP A 34 -24.57 3.84 13.45
CA ASP A 34 -24.17 3.44 14.81
C ASP A 34 -22.66 3.28 14.95
N GLY A 35 -21.92 3.21 13.85
CA GLY A 35 -20.46 3.13 13.82
C GLY A 35 -19.92 3.30 12.40
N ILE A 36 -18.65 3.68 12.27
CA ILE A 36 -17.98 3.91 11.00
C ILE A 36 -16.72 3.04 10.91
N LEU A 37 -16.63 2.24 9.84
CA LEU A 37 -15.41 1.59 9.39
C LEU A 37 -14.83 2.40 8.23
N LEU A 38 -13.62 2.92 8.36
CA LEU A 38 -13.03 3.89 7.44
C LEU A 38 -11.65 3.43 6.97
N ALA A 39 -11.43 3.41 5.65
CA ALA A 39 -10.10 3.39 5.04
C ALA A 39 -9.75 4.84 4.65
N PRO A 40 -8.98 5.59 5.45
CA PRO A 40 -8.78 7.02 5.21
C PRO A 40 -7.81 7.26 4.04
N ALA A 41 -8.25 8.03 3.05
CA ALA A 41 -7.45 8.41 1.90
C ALA A 41 -6.39 9.49 2.21
N ASP A 42 -6.63 10.30 3.27
CA ASP A 42 -5.69 11.33 3.73
C ASP A 42 -5.65 11.39 5.26
N SER A 43 -4.42 11.40 5.81
CA SER A 43 -4.20 11.29 7.26
C SER A 43 -4.58 12.54 8.04
N ASN A 44 -4.52 13.72 7.43
CA ASN A 44 -4.76 15.01 8.10
C ASN A 44 -6.22 15.42 7.96
N SER A 45 -6.73 15.46 6.74
CA SER A 45 -8.07 15.97 6.44
C SER A 45 -9.18 15.10 7.04
N LEU A 46 -8.96 13.77 7.13
CA LEU A 46 -9.91 12.85 7.74
C LEU A 46 -9.87 12.86 9.27
N ALA A 47 -8.81 13.39 9.89
CA ALA A 47 -8.71 13.53 11.35
C ALA A 47 -9.84 14.38 11.92
N ASP A 48 -10.13 15.55 11.33
CA ASP A 48 -11.22 16.42 11.75
C ASP A 48 -12.60 15.78 11.57
N SER A 49 -12.77 14.96 10.52
CA SER A 49 -14.00 14.24 10.29
C SER A 49 -14.21 13.12 11.31
N CYS A 50 -13.16 12.38 11.65
CA CYS A 50 -13.21 11.38 12.73
C CYS A 50 -13.54 12.02 14.07
N GLN A 51 -12.96 13.18 14.37
CA GLN A 51 -13.30 13.94 15.60
C GLN A 51 -14.80 14.27 15.66
N LYS A 52 -15.39 14.80 14.58
CA LYS A 52 -16.83 15.12 14.51
C LYS A 52 -17.71 13.89 14.71
N VAL A 53 -17.30 12.73 14.21
CA VAL A 53 -17.99 11.45 14.44
C VAL A 53 -17.93 11.08 15.91
N ARG A 54 -16.73 11.16 16.51
CA ARG A 54 -16.49 10.83 17.93
C ARG A 54 -17.22 11.77 18.89
N GLU A 55 -17.38 13.06 18.56
CA GLU A 55 -18.18 14.03 19.34
C GLU A 55 -19.67 13.66 19.43
N LYS A 56 -20.14 12.75 18.56
CA LYS A 56 -21.50 12.19 18.60
C LYS A 56 -21.57 10.80 19.26
N ASP A 57 -20.51 10.39 19.95
CA ASP A 57 -20.37 9.07 20.58
C ASP A 57 -20.46 7.89 19.59
N ILE A 58 -20.19 8.13 18.29
CA ILE A 58 -20.16 7.10 17.26
C ILE A 58 -18.76 6.50 17.22
N PRO A 59 -18.57 5.17 17.38
CA PRO A 59 -17.27 4.52 17.29
C PRO A 59 -16.72 4.57 15.86
N VAL A 60 -15.39 4.76 15.77
CA VAL A 60 -14.65 4.78 14.51
C VAL A 60 -13.57 3.71 14.54
N VAL A 61 -13.62 2.80 13.58
CA VAL A 61 -12.55 1.83 13.34
C VAL A 61 -11.90 2.15 12.00
N LEU A 62 -10.58 2.24 11.98
CA LEU A 62 -9.79 2.45 10.78
C LEU A 62 -9.31 1.11 10.23
N ILE A 63 -9.20 1.03 8.90
CA ILE A 63 -8.57 -0.08 8.19
C ILE A 63 -7.59 0.47 7.16
N ASP A 64 -6.60 -0.34 6.78
CA ASP A 64 -5.61 -0.08 5.73
C ASP A 64 -4.64 1.06 6.05
N SER A 65 -5.13 2.22 6.44
CA SER A 65 -4.32 3.39 6.75
C SER A 65 -4.80 4.07 8.04
N SER A 66 -3.93 4.87 8.66
CA SER A 66 -4.24 5.62 9.88
C SER A 66 -4.40 7.12 9.61
N ILE A 67 -4.83 7.86 10.63
CA ILE A 67 -4.94 9.32 10.62
C ILE A 67 -3.96 9.96 11.63
N ASN A 68 -3.61 11.21 11.41
CA ASN A 68 -2.75 12.00 12.32
C ASN A 68 -3.55 12.55 13.52
N SER A 69 -4.29 11.67 14.18
CA SER A 69 -5.12 11.98 15.34
C SER A 69 -5.31 10.72 16.19
N SER A 70 -5.77 10.91 17.43
CA SER A 70 -6.20 9.81 18.30
C SER A 70 -7.72 9.55 18.24
N GLU A 71 -8.45 10.21 17.36
CA GLU A 71 -9.92 10.20 17.30
C GLU A 71 -10.47 8.98 16.54
N PHE A 72 -10.02 7.78 16.95
CA PHE A 72 -10.53 6.48 16.54
C PHE A 72 -10.37 5.46 17.67
N ASP A 73 -11.08 4.36 17.59
CA ASP A 73 -11.09 3.31 18.62
C ASP A 73 -10.10 2.18 18.34
N ALA A 74 -9.98 1.77 17.07
CA ALA A 74 -9.05 0.74 16.63
C ALA A 74 -8.65 0.97 15.16
N CYS A 75 -7.48 0.47 14.77
CA CYS A 75 -6.97 0.51 13.41
C CYS A 75 -6.36 -0.86 13.05
N TYR A 76 -6.89 -1.49 12.02
CA TYR A 76 -6.42 -2.75 11.46
C TYR A 76 -5.72 -2.47 10.14
N MET A 77 -4.40 -2.62 10.11
CA MET A 77 -3.58 -2.26 8.97
C MET A 77 -2.33 -3.15 8.88
N THR A 78 -1.65 -3.09 7.77
CA THR A 78 -0.28 -3.60 7.66
C THR A 78 0.67 -2.76 8.52
N ASP A 79 1.64 -3.36 9.20
CA ASP A 79 2.82 -2.62 9.62
C ASP A 79 3.59 -2.16 8.38
N ASN A 80 3.30 -0.94 7.95
CA ASN A 80 3.80 -0.40 6.69
C ASN A 80 5.29 -0.05 6.74
N ILE A 81 5.88 0.14 7.93
CA ILE A 81 7.34 0.31 8.08
C ILE A 81 8.01 -1.03 7.85
N ASP A 82 7.59 -2.07 8.57
CA ASP A 82 8.13 -3.43 8.41
C ASP A 82 7.94 -3.94 6.97
N ALA A 83 6.77 -3.71 6.37
CA ALA A 83 6.50 -4.11 4.98
C ALA A 83 7.41 -3.37 3.97
N GLY A 84 7.74 -2.11 4.22
CA GLY A 84 8.73 -1.35 3.45
C GLY A 84 10.15 -1.89 3.62
N GLU A 85 10.55 -2.25 4.85
CA GLU A 85 11.84 -2.89 5.12
C GLU A 85 11.94 -4.26 4.44
N MET A 86 10.87 -5.07 4.49
CA MET A 86 10.80 -6.35 3.77
C MET A 86 10.96 -6.17 2.27
N ALA A 87 10.26 -5.18 1.69
CA ALA A 87 10.37 -4.86 0.27
C ALA A 87 11.79 -4.45 -0.14
N ALA A 88 12.47 -3.66 0.69
CA ALA A 88 13.85 -3.26 0.44
C ALA A 88 14.83 -4.44 0.54
N LYS A 89 14.61 -5.34 1.49
CA LYS A 89 15.41 -6.57 1.64
C LYS A 89 15.26 -7.46 0.41
N GLU A 90 14.04 -7.71 -0.03
CA GLU A 90 13.76 -8.48 -1.25
C GLU A 90 14.40 -7.84 -2.48
N MET A 91 14.26 -6.51 -2.64
CA MET A 91 14.91 -5.78 -3.72
C MET A 91 16.42 -6.02 -3.73
N LEU A 92 17.06 -5.92 -2.58
CA LEU A 92 18.50 -6.11 -2.44
C LEU A 92 18.92 -7.55 -2.82
N GLU A 93 18.21 -8.56 -2.32
CA GLU A 93 18.47 -9.97 -2.61
C GLU A 93 18.28 -10.28 -4.11
N MET A 94 17.17 -9.82 -4.71
CA MET A 94 16.87 -10.03 -6.13
C MET A 94 17.88 -9.34 -7.06
N LEU A 95 18.35 -8.14 -6.69
CA LEU A 95 19.38 -7.45 -7.47
C LEU A 95 20.72 -8.21 -7.45
N TYR A 96 21.09 -8.82 -6.32
CA TYR A 96 22.27 -9.71 -6.26
C TYR A 96 22.06 -10.99 -7.10
N ASP A 97 20.88 -11.59 -7.01
CA ASP A 97 20.55 -12.82 -7.76
C ASP A 97 20.51 -12.56 -9.28
N ALA A 98 20.11 -11.35 -9.70
CA ALA A 98 20.22 -10.90 -11.08
C ALA A 98 21.66 -10.66 -11.56
N GLY A 99 22.67 -10.86 -10.70
CA GLY A 99 24.08 -10.79 -11.01
C GLY A 99 24.67 -9.38 -11.01
N ASN A 100 24.00 -8.40 -10.40
CA ASN A 100 24.55 -7.06 -10.29
C ASN A 100 25.72 -7.03 -9.31
N SER A 101 26.80 -6.35 -9.70
CA SER A 101 28.01 -6.21 -8.87
C SER A 101 27.86 -5.07 -7.88
N PRO A 102 28.22 -5.28 -6.58
CA PRO A 102 28.12 -4.23 -5.56
C PRO A 102 29.07 -3.04 -5.80
N THR A 103 29.99 -3.16 -6.75
CA THR A 103 30.95 -2.09 -7.10
C THR A 103 30.52 -1.28 -8.32
N ASP A 104 29.49 -1.74 -9.05
CA ASP A 104 28.98 -1.06 -10.23
C ASP A 104 27.82 -0.14 -9.84
N PRO A 105 27.69 1.05 -10.46
CA PRO A 105 26.56 1.92 -10.22
C PRO A 105 25.23 1.25 -10.52
N LEU A 106 24.25 1.44 -9.65
CA LEU A 106 22.90 0.94 -9.82
C LEU A 106 21.92 1.89 -9.13
N GLU A 107 20.77 2.09 -9.75
CA GLU A 107 19.71 2.92 -9.20
C GLU A 107 18.40 2.13 -9.01
N VAL A 108 17.64 2.49 -7.97
CA VAL A 108 16.29 2.00 -7.72
C VAL A 108 15.31 3.16 -7.74
N GLY A 109 14.31 3.08 -8.63
CA GLY A 109 13.21 4.03 -8.70
C GLY A 109 12.09 3.70 -7.71
N ILE A 110 11.43 4.72 -7.15
CA ILE A 110 10.30 4.55 -6.23
C ILE A 110 9.09 5.32 -6.75
N GLN A 111 7.91 4.68 -6.70
CA GLN A 111 6.62 5.31 -7.00
C GLN A 111 5.58 5.02 -5.93
N LEU A 112 4.72 6.03 -5.65
CA LEU A 112 3.59 5.92 -4.73
C LEU A 112 2.38 6.69 -5.26
N SER A 113 1.18 6.36 -4.78
CA SER A 113 -0.04 7.07 -5.19
C SER A 113 -0.22 8.40 -4.46
N SER A 114 0.21 8.51 -3.22
CA SER A 114 -0.01 9.69 -2.38
C SER A 114 1.13 9.88 -1.38
N ASP A 115 1.61 11.11 -1.25
CA ASP A 115 2.58 11.55 -0.25
C ASP A 115 1.93 12.03 1.07
N THR A 116 0.59 12.02 1.14
CA THR A 116 -0.19 12.37 2.33
C THR A 116 -0.85 11.15 3.00
N SER A 117 -0.82 9.98 2.38
CA SER A 117 -1.23 8.73 2.99
C SER A 117 -0.16 8.20 3.93
N GLN A 118 -0.51 7.99 5.21
CA GLN A 118 0.43 7.46 6.21
C GLN A 118 1.00 6.09 5.83
N ALA A 119 0.18 5.22 5.22
CA ALA A 119 0.62 3.93 4.75
C ALA A 119 1.74 4.05 3.71
N MET A 120 1.56 4.92 2.70
CA MET A 120 2.55 5.15 1.65
C MET A 120 3.84 5.74 2.21
N VAL A 121 3.74 6.77 3.04
CA VAL A 121 4.90 7.42 3.69
C VAL A 121 5.68 6.41 4.54
N ASN A 122 4.99 5.55 5.29
CA ASN A 122 5.63 4.54 6.12
C ASN A 122 6.34 3.46 5.28
N ARG A 123 5.75 2.98 4.17
CA ARG A 123 6.39 2.02 3.25
C ARG A 123 7.68 2.58 2.67
N VAL A 124 7.64 3.82 2.18
CA VAL A 124 8.83 4.51 1.66
C VAL A 124 9.87 4.68 2.76
N SER A 125 9.46 5.09 3.97
CA SER A 125 10.38 5.28 5.10
C SER A 125 11.07 3.97 5.51
N GLY A 126 10.32 2.87 5.63
CA GLY A 126 10.86 1.55 5.92
C GLY A 126 11.87 1.11 4.84
N PHE A 127 11.50 1.24 3.57
CA PHE A 127 12.38 0.93 2.45
C PHE A 127 13.69 1.72 2.51
N LEU A 128 13.61 3.04 2.63
CA LEU A 128 14.79 3.92 2.66
C LEU A 128 15.69 3.65 3.87
N ASN A 129 15.10 3.40 5.05
CA ASN A 129 15.86 3.10 6.27
C ASN A 129 16.65 1.81 6.12
N PHE A 130 16.02 0.73 5.62
CA PHE A 130 16.70 -0.53 5.37
C PHE A 130 17.81 -0.34 4.31
N TRP A 131 17.49 0.31 3.20
CA TRP A 131 18.43 0.51 2.09
C TRP A 131 19.69 1.26 2.54
N ALA A 132 19.52 2.37 3.25
CA ALA A 132 20.64 3.18 3.75
C ALA A 132 21.61 2.42 4.67
N GLY A 133 21.12 1.39 5.36
CA GLY A 133 21.94 0.58 6.27
C GLY A 133 22.56 -0.68 5.66
N ASN A 134 22.05 -1.16 4.52
CA ASN A 134 22.36 -2.50 4.02
C ASN A 134 22.80 -2.56 2.55
N ALA A 135 22.39 -1.60 1.72
CA ALA A 135 22.75 -1.59 0.31
C ALA A 135 24.22 -1.21 0.08
N PRO A 136 24.86 -1.68 -1.01
CA PRO A 136 26.17 -1.23 -1.41
C PRO A 136 26.22 0.29 -1.63
N GLU A 137 27.36 0.92 -1.36
CA GLU A 137 27.55 2.38 -1.51
C GLU A 137 27.27 2.88 -2.93
N GLN A 138 27.47 2.03 -3.95
CA GLN A 138 27.24 2.37 -5.37
C GLN A 138 25.79 2.15 -5.82
N TRP A 139 24.93 1.61 -4.95
CA TRP A 139 23.50 1.35 -5.24
C TRP A 139 22.64 2.42 -4.62
N GLU A 140 22.17 3.35 -5.42
CA GLU A 140 21.46 4.54 -4.96
C GLU A 140 19.95 4.45 -5.20
N ILE A 141 19.19 5.19 -4.40
CA ILE A 141 17.78 5.45 -4.67
C ILE A 141 17.67 6.72 -5.53
N VAL A 142 16.93 6.64 -6.62
CA VAL A 142 16.62 7.84 -7.43
C VAL A 142 15.92 8.86 -6.54
N GLN A 143 16.48 10.06 -6.43
CA GLN A 143 15.95 11.09 -5.53
C GLN A 143 14.56 11.60 -5.92
N ASP A 144 14.21 11.49 -7.19
CA ASP A 144 12.91 11.87 -7.72
C ASP A 144 11.88 10.76 -7.52
N ILE A 145 11.34 10.68 -6.29
CA ILE A 145 10.25 9.77 -5.95
C ILE A 145 8.96 10.28 -6.61
N ARG A 146 8.33 9.47 -7.45
CA ARG A 146 7.16 9.87 -8.25
C ARG A 146 5.85 9.62 -7.52
N VAL A 147 4.99 10.65 -7.51
CA VAL A 147 3.63 10.58 -6.96
C VAL A 147 2.63 10.61 -8.12
N ASN A 148 1.90 9.50 -8.31
CA ASN A 148 1.03 9.32 -9.48
C ASN A 148 -0.44 9.68 -9.23
N GLY A 149 -0.85 9.97 -8.00
CA GLY A 149 -2.23 10.37 -7.66
C GLY A 149 -3.27 9.26 -7.84
N GLY A 150 -2.88 7.98 -7.77
CA GLY A 150 -3.78 6.85 -8.01
C GLY A 150 -4.14 6.63 -9.49
N ASP A 151 -3.42 7.26 -10.43
CA ASP A 151 -3.61 7.10 -11.87
C ASP A 151 -2.56 6.15 -12.48
N THR A 152 -3.02 4.97 -12.94
CA THR A 152 -2.14 3.95 -13.54
C THR A 152 -1.43 4.43 -14.80
N LYS A 153 -2.06 5.28 -15.62
CA LYS A 153 -1.43 5.81 -16.83
C LYS A 153 -0.32 6.80 -16.48
N LYS A 154 -0.56 7.61 -15.45
CA LYS A 154 0.49 8.48 -14.92
C LYS A 154 1.62 7.67 -14.31
N ALA A 155 1.32 6.63 -13.53
CA ALA A 155 2.34 5.73 -12.99
C ALA A 155 3.20 5.09 -14.09
N GLN A 156 2.59 4.61 -15.18
CA GLN A 156 3.30 4.09 -16.37
C GLN A 156 4.17 5.17 -17.03
N SER A 157 3.63 6.36 -17.25
CA SER A 157 4.38 7.48 -17.82
C SER A 157 5.57 7.91 -16.94
N ASP A 158 5.38 7.93 -15.61
CA ASP A 158 6.40 8.27 -14.63
C ASP A 158 7.53 7.20 -14.62
N ALA A 159 7.19 5.90 -14.67
CA ALA A 159 8.18 4.82 -14.75
C ALA A 159 9.02 4.91 -16.04
N SER A 160 8.36 5.11 -17.18
CA SER A 160 9.04 5.31 -18.47
C SER A 160 9.94 6.54 -18.46
N ALA A 161 9.52 7.64 -17.81
CA ALA A 161 10.35 8.82 -17.66
C ALA A 161 11.59 8.53 -16.79
N LEU A 162 11.42 7.86 -15.64
CA LEU A 162 12.53 7.48 -14.77
C LEU A 162 13.56 6.61 -15.50
N LEU A 163 13.14 5.62 -16.32
CA LEU A 163 14.05 4.78 -17.10
C LEU A 163 14.85 5.58 -18.15
N ARG A 164 14.25 6.62 -18.73
CA ARG A 164 14.94 7.49 -19.70
C ARG A 164 15.89 8.47 -19.02
N GLU A 165 15.54 8.95 -17.85
CA GLU A 165 16.31 9.96 -17.10
C GLU A 165 17.48 9.35 -16.34
N ASN A 166 17.38 8.06 -15.95
CA ASN A 166 18.34 7.34 -15.13
C ASN A 166 18.69 6.00 -15.80
N ALA A 167 19.81 5.96 -16.49
CA ALA A 167 20.23 4.80 -17.28
C ALA A 167 20.63 3.58 -16.44
N ASP A 168 20.98 3.81 -15.18
CA ASP A 168 21.47 2.78 -14.24
C ASP A 168 20.34 2.14 -13.42
N ILE A 169 19.06 2.47 -13.71
CA ILE A 169 17.94 1.81 -13.04
C ILE A 169 17.91 0.32 -13.34
N LYS A 170 18.03 -0.48 -12.27
CA LYS A 170 17.91 -1.94 -12.26
C LYS A 170 16.84 -2.45 -11.30
N GLY A 171 16.19 -1.56 -10.54
CA GLY A 171 15.10 -1.92 -9.65
C GLY A 171 14.00 -0.86 -9.61
N PHE A 172 12.77 -1.30 -9.41
CA PHE A 172 11.63 -0.44 -9.08
C PHE A 172 10.91 -0.93 -7.83
N PHE A 173 10.57 0.02 -6.95
CA PHE A 173 9.66 -0.19 -5.84
C PHE A 173 8.33 0.52 -6.10
N GLY A 174 7.26 -0.25 -6.30
CA GLY A 174 5.89 0.23 -6.40
C GLY A 174 5.19 0.15 -5.04
N CYS A 175 4.95 1.29 -4.37
CA CYS A 175 4.47 1.32 -2.99
C CYS A 175 2.99 0.92 -2.81
N ASN A 176 2.22 0.79 -3.89
CA ASN A 176 0.82 0.36 -3.90
C ASN A 176 0.46 -0.26 -5.24
N ASN A 177 -0.77 -0.81 -5.34
CA ASN A 177 -1.26 -1.48 -6.54
C ASN A 177 -1.12 -0.63 -7.82
N THR A 178 -1.60 0.62 -7.79
CA THR A 178 -1.56 1.52 -8.95
C THR A 178 -0.14 1.77 -9.45
N SER A 179 0.80 2.02 -8.53
CA SER A 179 2.22 2.22 -8.86
C SER A 179 2.84 0.95 -9.42
N THR A 180 2.56 -0.21 -8.79
CA THR A 180 3.06 -1.52 -9.24
C THR A 180 2.59 -1.83 -10.66
N VAL A 181 1.29 -1.69 -10.94
CA VAL A 181 0.72 -1.93 -12.28
C VAL A 181 1.32 -0.98 -13.33
N GLY A 182 1.48 0.30 -13.00
CA GLY A 182 2.11 1.26 -13.91
C GLY A 182 3.55 0.89 -14.27
N ILE A 183 4.33 0.44 -13.28
CA ILE A 183 5.70 -0.06 -13.50
C ILE A 183 5.69 -1.33 -14.37
N VAL A 184 4.84 -2.32 -14.04
CA VAL A 184 4.69 -3.56 -14.83
C VAL A 184 4.41 -3.25 -16.28
N ASN A 185 3.44 -2.37 -16.55
CA ASN A 185 3.09 -1.98 -17.93
C ASN A 185 4.28 -1.34 -18.67
N THR A 186 5.07 -0.52 -17.97
CA THR A 186 6.29 0.08 -18.54
C THR A 186 7.35 -0.98 -18.87
N LEU A 187 7.61 -1.91 -17.93
CA LEU A 187 8.60 -2.95 -18.13
C LEU A 187 8.24 -3.87 -19.32
N PHE A 188 6.95 -4.17 -19.50
CA PHE A 188 6.46 -4.92 -20.65
C PHE A 188 6.56 -4.12 -21.97
N GLU A 189 6.15 -2.85 -21.97
CA GLU A 189 6.17 -2.01 -23.17
C GLU A 189 7.59 -1.72 -23.67
N GLU A 190 8.54 -1.53 -22.75
CA GLU A 190 9.93 -1.22 -23.05
C GLU A 190 10.85 -2.46 -23.05
N GLU A 191 10.26 -3.68 -22.89
CA GLU A 191 10.96 -4.97 -22.88
C GLU A 191 12.13 -5.01 -21.88
N ARG A 192 11.97 -4.35 -20.71
CA ARG A 192 12.99 -4.23 -19.66
C ARG A 192 12.99 -5.45 -18.74
N THR A 193 13.52 -6.57 -19.24
CA THR A 193 13.68 -7.83 -18.48
C THR A 193 14.87 -7.79 -17.51
N ASP A 194 15.71 -6.77 -17.60
CA ASP A 194 16.91 -6.53 -16.78
C ASP A 194 16.61 -5.72 -15.50
N VAL A 195 15.34 -5.36 -15.28
CA VAL A 195 14.91 -4.56 -14.14
C VAL A 195 14.07 -5.40 -13.18
N VAL A 196 14.46 -5.43 -11.92
CA VAL A 196 13.74 -6.11 -10.83
C VAL A 196 12.57 -5.26 -10.36
N LEU A 197 11.41 -5.89 -10.10
CA LEU A 197 10.26 -5.23 -9.49
C LEU A 197 9.98 -5.78 -8.09
N VAL A 198 9.88 -4.88 -7.12
CA VAL A 198 9.19 -5.18 -5.85
C VAL A 198 7.95 -4.30 -5.78
N GLY A 199 6.78 -4.93 -5.69
CA GLY A 199 5.49 -4.25 -5.73
C GLY A 199 4.68 -4.41 -4.45
N PHE A 200 3.51 -3.80 -4.44
CA PHE A 200 2.45 -4.03 -3.46
C PHE A 200 1.16 -4.44 -4.17
N ASP A 201 0.43 -5.34 -3.51
CA ASP A 201 -0.81 -5.96 -3.96
C ASP A 201 -0.66 -6.84 -5.23
N LEU A 202 -1.71 -7.52 -5.63
CA LEU A 202 -1.66 -8.52 -6.70
C LEU A 202 -2.78 -8.30 -7.73
N ALA A 203 -2.55 -7.35 -8.65
CA ALA A 203 -3.40 -7.18 -9.83
C ALA A 203 -3.11 -8.26 -10.89
N ASP A 204 -3.96 -8.36 -11.89
CA ASP A 204 -3.79 -9.33 -12.99
C ASP A 204 -2.49 -9.07 -13.77
N GLU A 205 -2.13 -7.80 -14.00
CA GLU A 205 -0.88 -7.41 -14.65
C GLU A 205 0.35 -7.83 -13.84
N THR A 206 0.32 -7.60 -12.52
CA THR A 206 1.39 -8.03 -11.60
C THR A 206 1.51 -9.55 -11.62
N LYS A 207 0.39 -10.27 -11.52
CA LYS A 207 0.36 -11.73 -11.61
C LYS A 207 0.92 -12.25 -12.93
N GLN A 208 0.56 -11.61 -14.05
CA GLN A 208 1.08 -11.97 -15.36
C GLN A 208 2.61 -11.81 -15.42
N MET A 209 3.15 -10.71 -14.87
CA MET A 209 4.59 -10.50 -14.80
C MET A 209 5.30 -11.56 -13.97
N LEU A 210 4.80 -11.84 -12.75
CA LEU A 210 5.39 -12.84 -11.85
C LEU A 210 5.36 -14.26 -12.43
N GLN A 211 4.41 -14.56 -13.33
CA GLN A 211 4.32 -15.86 -14.03
C GLN A 211 5.19 -15.93 -15.30
N ASN A 212 5.77 -14.82 -15.75
CA ASN A 212 6.62 -14.77 -16.92
C ASN A 212 8.09 -14.94 -16.53
N PRO A 213 8.77 -16.06 -16.91
CA PRO A 213 10.13 -16.35 -16.47
C PRO A 213 11.21 -15.39 -17.02
N GLU A 214 10.85 -14.49 -17.95
CA GLU A 214 11.77 -13.48 -18.47
C GLU A 214 11.87 -12.26 -17.53
N TYR A 215 10.91 -12.06 -16.63
CA TYR A 215 10.86 -10.92 -15.72
C TYR A 215 11.12 -11.37 -14.28
N HIS A 216 11.72 -10.48 -13.50
CA HIS A 216 12.08 -10.73 -12.11
C HIS A 216 11.29 -9.81 -11.19
N GLY A 217 10.46 -10.39 -10.33
CA GLY A 217 9.64 -9.59 -9.42
C GLY A 217 9.08 -10.37 -8.25
N VAL A 218 8.65 -9.61 -7.25
CA VAL A 218 7.89 -10.06 -6.10
C VAL A 218 6.91 -8.97 -5.72
N THR A 219 5.80 -9.33 -5.10
CA THR A 219 4.87 -8.35 -4.55
C THR A 219 4.51 -8.64 -3.11
N VAL A 220 4.38 -7.57 -2.31
CA VAL A 220 3.89 -7.62 -0.94
C VAL A 220 2.37 -7.61 -0.96
N LEU A 221 1.75 -8.75 -0.68
CA LEU A 221 0.30 -8.87 -0.63
C LEU A 221 -0.19 -8.61 0.80
N GLN A 222 -1.00 -7.59 0.97
CA GLN A 222 -1.64 -7.24 2.22
C GLN A 222 -2.84 -8.16 2.50
N LYS A 223 -3.13 -8.41 3.77
CA LYS A 223 -4.30 -9.19 4.18
C LYS A 223 -5.55 -8.31 4.32
N GLN A 224 -5.98 -7.70 3.23
CA GLN A 224 -7.10 -6.75 3.18
C GLN A 224 -8.43 -7.36 3.64
N ASP A 225 -8.64 -8.66 3.37
CA ASP A 225 -9.78 -9.42 3.87
C ASP A 225 -9.80 -9.48 5.40
N GLN A 226 -8.63 -9.65 6.03
CA GLN A 226 -8.48 -9.65 7.48
C GLN A 226 -8.71 -8.25 8.07
N MET A 227 -8.22 -7.19 7.42
CA MET A 227 -8.49 -5.81 7.86
C MET A 227 -9.99 -5.54 7.89
N GLY A 228 -10.70 -5.84 6.81
CA GLY A 228 -12.15 -5.65 6.72
C GLY A 228 -12.91 -6.53 7.72
N TYR A 229 -12.58 -7.81 7.83
CA TYR A 229 -13.25 -8.75 8.73
C TYR A 229 -13.06 -8.39 10.20
N LEU A 230 -11.80 -8.22 10.63
CA LEU A 230 -11.47 -7.90 12.02
C LEU A 230 -11.94 -6.48 12.40
N GLY A 231 -11.80 -5.52 11.49
CA GLY A 231 -12.30 -4.16 11.68
C GLY A 231 -13.81 -4.12 11.91
N MET A 232 -14.58 -4.88 11.13
CA MET A 232 -16.03 -4.97 11.30
C MET A 232 -16.43 -5.69 12.58
N LEU A 233 -15.70 -6.74 12.98
CA LEU A 233 -15.94 -7.40 14.28
C LEU A 233 -15.68 -6.46 15.45
N SER A 234 -14.58 -5.70 15.39
CA SER A 234 -14.24 -4.69 16.40
C SER A 234 -15.30 -3.60 16.47
N LEU A 235 -15.73 -3.06 15.33
CA LEU A 235 -16.77 -2.05 15.28
C LEU A 235 -18.08 -2.53 15.91
N ASN A 236 -18.50 -3.76 15.63
CA ASN A 236 -19.70 -4.35 16.23
C ASN A 236 -19.58 -4.49 17.76
N SER A 237 -18.39 -4.86 18.27
CA SER A 237 -18.14 -4.91 19.72
C SER A 237 -18.21 -3.52 20.37
N LEU A 238 -17.62 -2.52 19.72
CA LEU A 238 -17.65 -1.12 20.17
C LEU A 238 -19.07 -0.55 20.22
N ILE A 239 -19.91 -0.81 19.21
CA ILE A 239 -21.34 -0.43 19.18
C ILE A 239 -22.10 -1.06 20.36
N LYS A 240 -21.70 -2.25 20.83
CA LYS A 240 -22.29 -2.92 21.99
C LYS A 240 -21.71 -2.43 23.33
N GLY A 241 -20.84 -1.43 23.32
CA GLY A 241 -20.24 -0.82 24.51
C GLY A 241 -19.01 -1.52 25.03
N GLU A 242 -18.46 -2.49 24.31
CA GLU A 242 -17.15 -3.06 24.61
C GLU A 242 -16.05 -2.04 24.27
N LYS A 243 -14.84 -2.24 24.82
CA LYS A 243 -13.69 -1.36 24.54
C LYS A 243 -12.61 -2.14 23.82
N SER A 244 -11.90 -1.48 22.91
CA SER A 244 -10.68 -2.05 22.34
C SER A 244 -9.55 -2.02 23.38
N GLU A 245 -8.80 -3.11 23.50
CA GLU A 245 -7.66 -3.21 24.43
C GLU A 245 -6.44 -2.44 23.89
N GLN A 246 -6.33 -2.30 22.57
CA GLN A 246 -5.26 -1.56 21.87
C GLN A 246 -5.80 -0.83 20.66
N LYS A 247 -5.03 0.15 20.15
CA LYS A 247 -5.46 0.96 19.01
C LYS A 247 -5.01 0.40 17.66
N TYR A 248 -3.84 -0.23 17.59
CA TYR A 248 -3.24 -0.68 16.33
C TYR A 248 -3.09 -2.19 16.33
N PHE A 249 -3.51 -2.80 15.23
CA PHE A 249 -3.44 -4.23 14.97
C PHE A 249 -2.80 -4.46 13.62
N ASP A 250 -1.60 -5.05 13.61
CA ASP A 250 -0.98 -5.51 12.37
C ASP A 250 -1.71 -6.76 11.85
N THR A 251 -2.11 -6.73 10.60
CA THR A 251 -2.74 -7.85 9.91
C THR A 251 -1.73 -8.73 9.17
N GLY A 252 -0.49 -8.28 9.08
CA GLY A 252 0.60 -8.95 8.38
C GLY A 252 0.48 -8.88 6.86
N VAL A 253 1.52 -9.40 6.21
CA VAL A 253 1.65 -9.46 4.74
C VAL A 253 2.07 -10.86 4.29
N ILE A 254 2.01 -11.10 2.98
CA ILE A 254 2.53 -12.29 2.31
C ILE A 254 3.43 -11.82 1.16
N MET A 255 4.65 -12.36 1.06
CA MET A 255 5.47 -12.18 -0.14
C MET A 255 4.98 -13.14 -1.22
N VAL A 256 4.66 -12.60 -2.38
CA VAL A 256 4.12 -13.35 -3.52
C VAL A 256 5.09 -13.24 -4.68
N ASP A 257 5.67 -14.36 -5.04
CA ASP A 257 6.53 -14.58 -6.20
C ASP A 257 5.92 -15.63 -7.14
N SER A 258 6.67 -16.09 -8.15
CA SER A 258 6.27 -17.14 -9.05
C SER A 258 5.99 -18.47 -8.36
N ASP A 259 6.80 -18.83 -7.35
CA ASP A 259 6.68 -20.10 -6.64
C ASP A 259 5.42 -20.12 -5.78
N TYR A 260 5.15 -19.02 -5.05
CA TYR A 260 3.90 -18.84 -4.32
C TYR A 260 2.68 -18.98 -5.24
N LEU A 261 2.71 -18.38 -6.44
CA LEU A 261 1.60 -18.46 -7.39
C LEU A 261 1.41 -19.88 -7.93
N MET A 262 2.48 -20.63 -8.16
CA MET A 262 2.40 -22.04 -8.59
C MET A 262 1.82 -22.95 -7.49
N GLU A 263 2.25 -22.77 -6.25
CA GLU A 263 1.79 -23.56 -5.10
C GLU A 263 0.31 -23.27 -4.77
N ASN A 264 -0.18 -22.06 -4.98
CA ASN A 264 -1.53 -21.62 -4.65
C ASN A 264 -2.48 -21.56 -5.87
N ALA A 265 -2.04 -21.97 -7.05
CA ALA A 265 -2.85 -21.98 -8.28
C ALA A 265 -4.00 -23.02 -8.28
N VAL A 266 -4.15 -23.84 -7.26
CA VAL A 266 -5.08 -24.99 -7.17
C VAL A 266 -6.11 -24.82 -6.04
N SER A 267 -6.60 -23.59 -5.82
CA SER A 267 -7.71 -23.42 -4.85
C SER A 267 -8.89 -22.66 -5.46
#